data_8d721dc23c9c26f9eeebfadfab21cc38
#
_entry.id   8d721dc23c9c26f9eeebfadfab21cc38
#
_cell.length_a   1.000
_cell.length_b   1.000
_cell.length_c   1.000
_cell.angle_alpha   90.00
_cell.angle_beta   90.00
_cell.angle_gamma   90.00
#
_symmetry.space_group_name_H-M   'P 1'
#
loop_
_entity.id
_entity.type
_entity.pdbx_description
1 polymer ?
#
loop_
_entity_poly.entity_id
_entity_poly.type
_entity_poly.pdbx_seq_one_letter_code
_entity_poly.pdbx_strand_id
1 'polypeptide(L)'
;LPYGAKTTDQNGKGRLRGAKPLFQILPPLLHLASRGEGDTGGEVINKKYKAVIFDLFGTLVENFSRGDYEKTLTEMATVLGAPPDEFIRLWADTFDLRATGVFHSAEACVVHICQELRVPVTDAQVKQTGRIRLDYTSRNIRPRPGSVEVLTCLKSNGYETALISDCTAETPLVWQKTPFAPLFNVTVFSCRVGVKKPDPRIYHLATDQLGVKPADCLYIGDGSSKELTGALQVGMHPVLICDPNGSVDAHFIDREDWDGTIITSLQEVINLVK
;
A
#
# COMPACT_ATOMS: atom_id res chain seq x y z
N LEU A 1 -2.49 -23.09 -22.39
CA LEU A 1 -1.48 -24.16 -22.32
C LEU A 1 -1.44 -24.74 -20.91
N PRO A 2 -1.22 -26.06 -20.70
CA PRO A 2 -1.82 -26.80 -19.61
C PRO A 2 -1.03 -26.72 -18.30
N TYR A 3 -1.78 -26.85 -17.23
CA TYR A 3 -1.38 -26.99 -15.83
C TYR A 3 -0.30 -28.06 -15.62
N GLY A 4 0.75 -27.70 -14.86
CA GLY A 4 1.81 -28.60 -14.46
C GLY A 4 1.33 -29.71 -13.52
N ALA A 5 1.83 -30.91 -13.77
CA ALA A 5 1.49 -32.13 -13.09
C ALA A 5 1.84 -32.14 -11.60
N LYS A 6 0.94 -32.65 -10.77
CA LYS A 6 1.17 -32.96 -9.35
C LYS A 6 2.17 -34.12 -9.24
N THR A 7 3.27 -33.89 -8.53
CA THR A 7 4.09 -34.99 -7.99
C THR A 7 3.79 -35.10 -6.51
N THR A 8 3.21 -36.20 -6.07
CA THR A 8 3.01 -36.57 -4.67
C THR A 8 4.27 -37.24 -4.14
N ASP A 9 4.75 -36.81 -2.98
CA ASP A 9 5.74 -37.54 -2.22
C ASP A 9 5.05 -38.61 -1.30
N GLN A 10 5.81 -39.54 -0.80
CA GLN A 10 5.29 -40.72 -0.08
C GLN A 10 4.65 -40.41 1.29
N ASN A 11 4.56 -39.14 1.71
CA ASN A 11 4.01 -38.76 3.02
C ASN A 11 2.73 -37.90 2.96
N GLY A 12 2.09 -37.76 1.81
CA GLY A 12 0.72 -37.24 1.67
C GLY A 12 0.52 -35.78 2.06
N LYS A 13 1.59 -34.97 2.26
CA LYS A 13 1.49 -33.50 2.50
C LYS A 13 1.89 -32.74 1.24
N GLY A 14 0.90 -32.26 0.51
CA GLY A 14 1.11 -31.42 -0.66
C GLY A 14 1.76 -30.09 -0.28
N ARG A 15 3.03 -29.93 -0.60
CA ARG A 15 3.73 -28.63 -0.53
C ARG A 15 3.48 -27.87 -1.81
N LEU A 16 2.80 -26.75 -1.73
CA LEU A 16 2.76 -25.77 -2.81
C LEU A 16 4.19 -25.24 -3.03
N ARG A 17 4.82 -25.63 -4.12
CA ARG A 17 6.06 -24.98 -4.57
C ARG A 17 5.67 -23.60 -5.09
N GLY A 18 6.13 -22.56 -4.38
CA GLY A 18 5.98 -21.19 -4.80
C GLY A 18 6.55 -20.97 -6.19
N ALA A 19 5.72 -20.46 -7.10
CA ALA A 19 6.20 -19.91 -8.35
C ALA A 19 7.15 -18.74 -8.03
N LYS A 20 8.36 -18.77 -8.56
CA LYS A 20 9.29 -17.64 -8.46
C LYS A 20 8.62 -16.43 -9.11
N PRO A 21 8.60 -15.25 -8.46
CA PRO A 21 8.11 -14.04 -9.12
C PRO A 21 8.99 -13.76 -10.34
N LEU A 22 8.35 -13.58 -11.49
CA LEU A 22 9.01 -13.12 -12.71
C LEU A 22 9.34 -11.64 -12.49
N PHE A 23 10.55 -11.36 -12.04
CA PHE A 23 11.13 -10.02 -12.09
C PHE A 23 11.32 -9.64 -13.56
N GLN A 24 10.36 -8.99 -14.16
CA GLN A 24 10.65 -8.15 -15.32
C GLN A 24 11.30 -6.87 -14.80
N ILE A 25 12.62 -6.87 -14.82
CA ILE A 25 13.43 -5.68 -14.64
C ILE A 25 13.13 -4.77 -15.84
N LEU A 26 12.31 -3.75 -15.63
CA LEU A 26 12.23 -2.62 -16.56
C LEU A 26 13.58 -1.89 -16.49
N PRO A 27 14.22 -1.61 -17.63
CA PRO A 27 15.45 -0.84 -17.62
C PRO A 27 15.19 0.56 -17.05
N PRO A 28 16.16 1.16 -16.33
CA PRO A 28 16.01 2.52 -15.85
C PRO A 28 15.89 3.46 -17.03
N LEU A 29 14.85 4.28 -17.05
CA LEU A 29 14.73 5.41 -17.95
C LEU A 29 15.90 6.36 -17.66
N LEU A 30 16.92 6.34 -18.53
CA LEU A 30 18.00 7.31 -18.55
C LEU A 30 17.38 8.70 -18.83
N HIS A 31 17.14 9.48 -17.79
CA HIS A 31 17.02 10.91 -17.93
C HIS A 31 18.39 11.48 -18.27
N LEU A 32 18.61 11.77 -19.54
CA LEU A 32 19.67 12.65 -19.99
C LEU A 32 19.36 14.07 -19.47
N ALA A 33 19.87 14.38 -18.28
CA ALA A 33 19.94 15.75 -17.83
C ALA A 33 21.10 16.43 -18.56
N SER A 34 20.79 17.32 -19.50
CA SER A 34 21.74 18.29 -20.04
C SER A 34 22.16 19.21 -18.88
N ARG A 35 23.42 19.11 -18.47
CA ARG A 35 24.06 20.10 -17.61
C ARG A 35 24.17 21.41 -18.36
N GLY A 36 23.28 22.35 -18.03
CA GLY A 36 23.52 23.77 -18.26
C GLY A 36 24.26 24.31 -17.04
N GLU A 37 25.52 24.66 -17.19
CA GLU A 37 26.25 25.48 -16.23
C GLU A 37 25.63 26.88 -16.20
N GLY A 38 24.91 27.17 -15.12
CA GLY A 38 24.42 28.49 -14.77
C GLY A 38 24.64 28.66 -13.28
N ASP A 39 25.79 29.22 -12.94
CA ASP A 39 26.11 29.67 -11.58
C ASP A 39 25.15 30.83 -11.22
N THR A 40 24.11 30.52 -10.46
CA THR A 40 23.35 31.51 -9.67
C THR A 40 23.49 31.07 -8.23
N GLY A 41 24.27 31.84 -7.46
CA GLY A 41 24.47 31.69 -6.02
C GLY A 41 23.13 31.69 -5.27
N GLY A 42 22.45 30.56 -5.28
CA GLY A 42 21.33 30.27 -4.40
C GLY A 42 21.89 29.71 -3.10
N GLU A 43 21.53 30.32 -1.99
CA GLU A 43 21.78 29.81 -0.64
C GLU A 43 21.40 28.30 -0.64
N VAL A 44 22.38 27.42 -0.43
CA VAL A 44 22.13 25.99 -0.23
C VAL A 44 21.45 25.87 1.12
N ILE A 45 20.12 25.92 1.11
CA ILE A 45 19.33 25.61 2.30
C ILE A 45 19.64 24.14 2.62
N ASN A 46 20.39 23.94 3.70
CA ASN A 46 20.76 22.59 4.15
C ASN A 46 19.50 21.94 4.73
N LYS A 47 18.71 21.29 3.87
CA LYS A 47 17.49 20.61 4.26
C LYS A 47 17.80 19.49 5.24
N LYS A 48 17.07 19.42 6.34
CA LYS A 48 17.16 18.35 7.32
C LYS A 48 16.85 16.98 6.71
N TYR A 49 15.90 16.92 5.79
CA TYR A 49 15.51 15.73 5.04
C TYR A 49 15.57 15.99 3.54
N LYS A 50 15.84 14.95 2.75
CA LYS A 50 15.79 14.99 1.29
C LYS A 50 14.46 14.47 0.74
N ALA A 51 13.86 13.52 1.46
CA ALA A 51 12.61 12.89 1.05
C ALA A 51 11.60 12.80 2.21
N VAL A 52 10.32 12.81 1.83
CA VAL A 52 9.21 12.48 2.73
C VAL A 52 8.46 11.29 2.14
N ILE A 53 8.37 10.24 2.92
CA ILE A 53 7.75 8.97 2.54
C ILE A 53 6.45 8.82 3.33
N PHE A 54 5.38 8.47 2.67
CA PHE A 54 4.06 8.37 3.27
C PHE A 54 3.50 6.95 3.14
N ASP A 55 2.77 6.53 4.15
CA ASP A 55 1.74 5.51 4.02
C ASP A 55 0.49 6.11 3.33
N LEU A 56 -0.45 5.24 2.94
CA LEU A 56 -1.68 5.64 2.24
C LEU A 56 -2.90 5.66 3.15
N PHE A 57 -3.33 4.47 3.61
CA PHE A 57 -4.60 4.30 4.33
C PHE A 57 -4.45 4.69 5.80
N GLY A 58 -5.32 5.57 6.29
CA GLY A 58 -5.18 6.15 7.62
C GLY A 58 -4.20 7.33 7.70
N THR A 59 -3.43 7.55 6.63
CA THR A 59 -2.42 8.62 6.53
C THR A 59 -2.84 9.70 5.53
N LEU A 60 -2.85 9.41 4.25
CA LEU A 60 -3.23 10.35 3.17
C LEU A 60 -4.71 10.24 2.78
N VAL A 61 -5.28 9.09 2.99
CA VAL A 61 -6.72 8.81 2.82
C VAL A 61 -7.28 8.27 4.12
N GLU A 62 -8.60 8.40 4.31
CA GLU A 62 -9.26 7.84 5.48
C GLU A 62 -9.14 6.31 5.49
N ASN A 63 -9.18 5.73 6.69
CA ASN A 63 -9.35 4.30 6.82
C ASN A 63 -10.74 3.89 6.35
N PHE A 64 -10.85 2.67 5.89
CA PHE A 64 -12.14 2.10 5.50
C PHE A 64 -13.08 2.04 6.70
N SER A 65 -14.33 2.47 6.50
CA SER A 65 -15.40 2.18 7.46
C SER A 65 -15.62 0.66 7.49
N ARG A 66 -15.61 0.09 8.70
CA ARG A 66 -15.88 -1.33 8.90
C ARG A 66 -17.22 -1.75 8.31
N GLY A 67 -18.28 -0.99 8.60
CA GLY A 67 -19.62 -1.31 8.14
C GLY A 67 -19.73 -1.32 6.61
N ASP A 68 -19.11 -0.35 5.93
CA ASP A 68 -19.11 -0.31 4.47
C ASP A 68 -18.25 -1.43 3.85
N TYR A 69 -17.17 -1.80 4.53
CA TYR A 69 -16.33 -2.91 4.10
C TYR A 69 -17.06 -4.25 4.21
N GLU A 70 -17.65 -4.55 5.37
CA GLU A 70 -18.45 -5.77 5.61
C GLU A 70 -19.65 -5.85 4.69
N LYS A 71 -20.35 -4.72 4.44
CA LYS A 71 -21.46 -4.65 3.46
C LYS A 71 -20.99 -5.02 2.05
N THR A 72 -19.84 -4.51 1.64
CA THR A 72 -19.27 -4.84 0.32
C THR A 72 -18.92 -6.34 0.22
N LEU A 73 -18.34 -6.92 1.26
CA LEU A 73 -18.03 -8.35 1.29
C LEU A 73 -19.29 -9.22 1.30
N THR A 74 -20.35 -8.77 1.99
CA THR A 74 -21.67 -9.44 1.97
C THR A 74 -22.28 -9.40 0.58
N GLU A 75 -22.19 -8.28 -0.13
CA GLU A 75 -22.62 -8.15 -1.53
C GLU A 75 -21.86 -9.12 -2.44
N MET A 76 -20.52 -9.20 -2.27
CA MET A 76 -19.67 -10.15 -2.99
C MET A 76 -20.10 -11.60 -2.74
N ALA A 77 -20.30 -11.99 -1.47
CA ALA A 77 -20.74 -13.32 -1.08
C ALA A 77 -22.12 -13.65 -1.69
N THR A 78 -23.04 -12.70 -1.70
CA THR A 78 -24.39 -12.86 -2.27
C THR A 78 -24.33 -13.15 -3.77
N VAL A 79 -23.50 -12.41 -4.53
CA VAL A 79 -23.29 -12.64 -5.98
C VAL A 79 -22.77 -14.06 -6.25
N LEU A 80 -21.92 -14.57 -5.36
CA LEU A 80 -21.31 -15.89 -5.48
C LEU A 80 -22.22 -17.03 -5.00
N GLY A 81 -23.29 -16.72 -4.25
CA GLY A 81 -24.09 -17.71 -3.55
C GLY A 81 -23.34 -18.36 -2.38
N ALA A 82 -22.32 -17.68 -1.85
CA ALA A 82 -21.53 -18.15 -0.72
C ALA A 82 -22.13 -17.70 0.62
N PRO A 83 -21.97 -18.47 1.72
CA PRO A 83 -22.34 -18.02 3.06
C PRO A 83 -21.56 -16.76 3.44
N PRO A 84 -22.22 -15.63 3.79
CA PRO A 84 -21.51 -14.36 3.99
C PRO A 84 -20.48 -14.39 5.11
N ASP A 85 -20.79 -14.97 6.26
CA ASP A 85 -19.91 -14.96 7.43
C ASP A 85 -18.60 -15.73 7.17
N GLU A 86 -18.70 -16.92 6.54
CA GLU A 86 -17.54 -17.72 6.17
C GLU A 86 -16.72 -17.07 5.06
N PHE A 87 -17.39 -16.45 4.10
CA PHE A 87 -16.72 -15.68 3.04
C PHE A 87 -15.93 -14.51 3.61
N ILE A 88 -16.53 -13.70 4.49
CA ILE A 88 -15.89 -12.55 5.14
C ILE A 88 -14.68 -13.02 5.98
N ARG A 89 -14.83 -14.10 6.75
CA ARG A 89 -13.72 -14.67 7.53
C ARG A 89 -12.57 -15.10 6.62
N LEU A 90 -12.83 -15.89 5.58
CA LEU A 90 -11.78 -16.37 4.65
C LEU A 90 -11.17 -15.20 3.86
N TRP A 91 -11.97 -14.17 3.55
CA TRP A 91 -11.45 -12.96 2.94
C TRP A 91 -10.47 -12.24 3.87
N ALA A 92 -10.77 -12.13 5.15
CA ALA A 92 -9.85 -11.57 6.14
C ALA A 92 -8.57 -12.42 6.28
N ASP A 93 -8.70 -13.74 6.43
CA ASP A 93 -7.59 -14.69 6.58
C ASP A 93 -6.62 -14.67 5.39
N THR A 94 -7.09 -14.28 4.20
CA THR A 94 -6.26 -14.19 2.98
C THR A 94 -5.62 -12.82 2.75
N PHE A 95 -5.72 -11.89 3.71
CA PHE A 95 -5.20 -10.52 3.52
C PHE A 95 -3.71 -10.52 3.15
N ASP A 96 -2.88 -11.24 3.89
CA ASP A 96 -1.44 -11.28 3.64
C ASP A 96 -1.09 -11.83 2.25
N LEU A 97 -1.83 -12.83 1.78
CA LEU A 97 -1.64 -13.38 0.44
C LEU A 97 -2.03 -12.38 -0.66
N ARG A 98 -3.07 -11.57 -0.43
CA ARG A 98 -3.47 -10.50 -1.34
C ARG A 98 -2.51 -9.32 -1.28
N ALA A 99 -2.10 -8.92 -0.07
CA ALA A 99 -1.19 -7.81 0.14
C ALA A 99 0.25 -8.08 -0.33
N THR A 100 0.65 -9.33 -0.44
CA THR A 100 1.95 -9.74 -1.02
C THR A 100 1.85 -10.23 -2.47
N GLY A 101 0.69 -10.08 -3.11
CA GLY A 101 0.50 -10.38 -4.53
C GLY A 101 0.47 -11.88 -4.88
N VAL A 102 0.38 -12.78 -3.90
CA VAL A 102 0.13 -14.22 -4.15
C VAL A 102 -1.21 -14.36 -4.87
N PHE A 103 -2.23 -13.67 -4.41
CA PHE A 103 -3.44 -13.41 -5.19
C PHE A 103 -3.29 -12.08 -5.93
N HIS A 104 -2.94 -12.15 -7.20
CA HIS A 104 -2.67 -11.00 -8.06
C HIS A 104 -3.93 -10.23 -8.51
N SER A 105 -5.12 -10.66 -8.12
CA SER A 105 -6.39 -9.97 -8.32
C SER A 105 -7.44 -10.41 -7.29
N ALA A 106 -8.52 -9.64 -7.15
CA ALA A 106 -9.67 -10.01 -6.32
C ALA A 106 -10.31 -11.30 -6.82
N GLU A 107 -10.41 -11.47 -8.13
CA GLU A 107 -10.99 -12.64 -8.77
C GLU A 107 -10.24 -13.92 -8.41
N ALA A 108 -8.89 -13.88 -8.39
CA ALA A 108 -8.07 -15.02 -8.02
C ALA A 108 -8.33 -15.44 -6.56
N CYS A 109 -8.45 -14.47 -5.65
CA CYS A 109 -8.79 -14.70 -4.25
C CYS A 109 -10.21 -15.25 -4.10
N VAL A 110 -11.18 -14.69 -4.82
CA VAL A 110 -12.58 -15.14 -4.81
C VAL A 110 -12.70 -16.59 -5.24
N VAL A 111 -12.04 -16.97 -6.34
CA VAL A 111 -12.02 -18.37 -6.81
C VAL A 111 -11.46 -19.29 -5.73
N HIS A 112 -10.36 -18.92 -5.08
CA HIS A 112 -9.79 -19.71 -4.00
C HIS A 112 -10.77 -19.88 -2.83
N ILE A 113 -11.38 -18.79 -2.35
CA ILE A 113 -12.36 -18.83 -1.24
C ILE A 113 -13.56 -19.71 -1.61
N CYS A 114 -14.10 -19.60 -2.83
CA CYS A 114 -15.22 -20.42 -3.26
C CYS A 114 -14.84 -21.92 -3.35
N GLN A 115 -13.60 -22.24 -3.72
CA GLN A 115 -13.10 -23.62 -3.68
C GLN A 115 -13.04 -24.18 -2.25
N GLU A 116 -12.53 -23.38 -1.29
CA GLU A 116 -12.49 -23.76 0.13
C GLU A 116 -13.92 -23.99 0.69
N LEU A 117 -14.86 -23.13 0.32
CA LEU A 117 -16.27 -23.23 0.72
C LEU A 117 -17.06 -24.29 -0.07
N ARG A 118 -16.47 -24.87 -1.10
CA ARG A 118 -17.12 -25.82 -2.04
C ARG A 118 -18.36 -25.21 -2.73
N VAL A 119 -18.30 -23.90 -2.98
CA VAL A 119 -19.34 -23.18 -3.71
C VAL A 119 -18.97 -23.12 -5.19
N PRO A 120 -19.79 -23.69 -6.09
CA PRO A 120 -19.55 -23.60 -7.52
C PRO A 120 -19.82 -22.16 -8.00
N VAL A 121 -18.90 -21.60 -8.79
CA VAL A 121 -19.03 -20.24 -9.33
C VAL A 121 -18.78 -20.21 -10.82
N THR A 122 -19.44 -19.28 -11.49
CA THR A 122 -19.24 -18.99 -12.91
C THR A 122 -18.26 -17.85 -13.11
N ASP A 123 -17.62 -17.77 -14.27
CA ASP A 123 -16.75 -16.66 -14.65
C ASP A 123 -17.49 -15.29 -14.57
N ALA A 124 -18.78 -15.25 -14.85
CA ALA A 124 -19.59 -14.04 -14.77
C ALA A 124 -19.69 -13.53 -13.33
N GLN A 125 -19.96 -14.43 -12.35
CA GLN A 125 -20.03 -14.09 -10.94
C GLN A 125 -18.67 -13.61 -10.42
N VAL A 126 -17.59 -14.32 -10.77
CA VAL A 126 -16.22 -13.94 -10.39
C VAL A 126 -15.86 -12.54 -10.91
N LYS A 127 -16.12 -12.26 -12.18
CA LYS A 127 -15.90 -10.93 -12.77
C LYS A 127 -16.75 -9.84 -12.14
N GLN A 128 -18.01 -10.14 -11.83
CA GLN A 128 -18.90 -9.19 -11.14
C GLN A 128 -18.36 -8.85 -9.75
N THR A 129 -17.91 -9.85 -9.00
CA THR A 129 -17.33 -9.70 -7.67
C THR A 129 -16.05 -8.85 -7.72
N GLY A 130 -15.17 -9.09 -8.71
CA GLY A 130 -13.99 -8.26 -8.94
C GLY A 130 -14.33 -6.79 -9.20
N ARG A 131 -15.39 -6.51 -9.97
CA ARG A 131 -15.88 -5.14 -10.20
C ARG A 131 -16.36 -4.48 -8.91
N ILE A 132 -17.19 -5.18 -8.11
CA ILE A 132 -17.66 -4.68 -6.81
C ILE A 132 -16.45 -4.26 -5.93
N ARG A 133 -15.43 -5.11 -5.87
CA ARG A 133 -14.23 -4.84 -5.10
C ARG A 133 -13.43 -3.64 -5.63
N LEU A 134 -13.26 -3.55 -6.94
CA LEU A 134 -12.57 -2.43 -7.60
C LEU A 134 -13.31 -1.11 -7.39
N ASP A 135 -14.63 -1.12 -7.54
CA ASP A 135 -15.49 0.06 -7.34
C ASP A 135 -15.44 0.52 -5.88
N TYR A 136 -15.44 -0.41 -4.92
CA TYR A 136 -15.24 -0.10 -3.51
C TYR A 136 -13.91 0.62 -3.29
N THR A 137 -12.80 0.07 -3.79
CA THR A 137 -11.47 0.67 -3.65
C THR A 137 -11.41 2.05 -4.28
N SER A 138 -11.95 2.20 -5.49
CA SER A 138 -11.98 3.48 -6.22
C SER A 138 -12.73 4.57 -5.46
N ARG A 139 -13.85 4.23 -4.80
CA ARG A 139 -14.65 5.20 -4.03
C ARG A 139 -14.00 5.61 -2.72
N ASN A 140 -13.13 4.76 -2.16
CA ASN A 140 -12.54 4.98 -0.84
C ASN A 140 -11.13 5.57 -0.88
N ILE A 141 -10.44 5.63 -2.03
CA ILE A 141 -9.19 6.37 -2.16
C ILE A 141 -9.53 7.86 -2.39
N ARG A 142 -9.95 8.53 -1.32
CA ARG A 142 -10.25 9.97 -1.32
C ARG A 142 -9.25 10.70 -0.43
N PRO A 143 -8.69 11.84 -0.92
CA PRO A 143 -7.77 12.63 -0.13
C PRO A 143 -8.37 13.06 1.21
N ARG A 144 -7.61 12.90 2.29
CA ARG A 144 -7.89 13.59 3.56
C ARG A 144 -7.66 15.09 3.38
N PRO A 145 -8.33 15.93 4.19
CA PRO A 145 -8.08 17.36 4.19
C PRO A 145 -6.59 17.67 4.35
N GLY A 146 -6.05 18.49 3.46
CA GLY A 146 -4.64 18.91 3.49
C GLY A 146 -3.64 17.95 2.84
N SER A 147 -4.03 16.71 2.47
CA SER A 147 -3.07 15.74 1.92
C SER A 147 -2.49 16.14 0.56
N VAL A 148 -3.31 16.64 -0.35
CA VAL A 148 -2.87 17.10 -1.68
C VAL A 148 -2.06 18.38 -1.55
N GLU A 149 -2.47 19.30 -0.69
CA GLU A 149 -1.80 20.57 -0.43
C GLU A 149 -0.39 20.38 0.14
N VAL A 150 -0.25 19.47 1.12
CA VAL A 150 1.05 19.14 1.73
C VAL A 150 2.00 18.51 0.72
N LEU A 151 1.53 17.51 -0.04
CA LEU A 151 2.33 16.88 -1.09
C LEU A 151 2.75 17.89 -2.17
N THR A 152 1.84 18.78 -2.59
CA THR A 152 2.13 19.84 -3.55
C THR A 152 3.19 20.80 -3.00
N CYS A 153 3.07 21.19 -1.73
CA CYS A 153 4.04 22.05 -1.05
C CYS A 153 5.42 21.39 -0.96
N LEU A 154 5.49 20.13 -0.54
CA LEU A 154 6.76 19.38 -0.47
C LEU A 154 7.45 19.33 -1.83
N LYS A 155 6.71 18.97 -2.87
CA LYS A 155 7.24 18.87 -4.24
C LYS A 155 7.72 20.22 -4.76
N SER A 156 6.95 21.30 -4.53
CA SER A 156 7.32 22.68 -4.95
C SER A 156 8.56 23.18 -4.23
N ASN A 157 8.85 22.66 -3.03
CA ASN A 157 10.06 22.99 -2.27
C ASN A 157 11.20 22.00 -2.54
N GLY A 158 11.09 21.14 -3.57
CA GLY A 158 12.14 20.25 -4.02
C GLY A 158 12.44 19.11 -3.05
N TYR A 159 11.45 18.63 -2.29
CA TYR A 159 11.54 17.36 -1.57
C TYR A 159 11.14 16.21 -2.49
N GLU A 160 11.90 15.13 -2.44
CA GLU A 160 11.46 13.89 -3.04
C GLU A 160 10.32 13.28 -2.24
N THR A 161 9.35 12.68 -2.92
CA THR A 161 8.17 12.10 -2.27
C THR A 161 8.00 10.64 -2.69
N ALA A 162 7.78 9.74 -1.73
CA ALA A 162 7.44 8.37 -2.01
C ALA A 162 6.21 7.90 -1.21
N LEU A 163 5.53 6.92 -1.79
CA LEU A 163 4.46 6.17 -1.15
C LEU A 163 4.92 4.74 -0.88
N ILE A 164 4.67 4.24 0.34
CA ILE A 164 4.77 2.82 0.68
C ILE A 164 3.41 2.38 1.22
N SER A 165 2.71 1.53 0.50
CA SER A 165 1.37 1.10 0.90
C SER A 165 1.25 -0.42 0.95
N ASP A 166 0.79 -0.94 2.10
CA ASP A 166 0.30 -2.30 2.21
C ASP A 166 -1.11 -2.34 1.62
N CYS A 167 -1.23 -2.93 0.44
CA CYS A 167 -2.47 -2.89 -0.31
C CYS A 167 -2.66 -4.11 -1.21
N THR A 168 -3.89 -4.29 -1.65
CA THR A 168 -4.29 -5.34 -2.59
C THR A 168 -4.28 -4.85 -4.03
N ALA A 169 -4.41 -5.74 -4.99
CA ALA A 169 -4.22 -5.49 -6.42
C ALA A 169 -5.08 -4.36 -7.00
N GLU A 170 -6.21 -4.03 -6.36
CA GLU A 170 -7.13 -2.99 -6.82
C GLU A 170 -6.53 -1.58 -6.67
N THR A 171 -5.74 -1.33 -5.60
CA THR A 171 -5.15 -0.02 -5.32
C THR A 171 -4.27 0.47 -6.48
N PRO A 172 -3.28 -0.28 -6.98
CA PRO A 172 -2.50 0.15 -8.14
C PRO A 172 -3.31 0.28 -9.44
N LEU A 173 -4.47 -0.39 -9.58
CA LEU A 173 -5.33 -0.25 -10.76
C LEU A 173 -6.04 1.10 -10.81
N VAL A 174 -6.41 1.66 -9.65
CA VAL A 174 -7.10 2.95 -9.56
C VAL A 174 -6.14 4.11 -9.34
N TRP A 175 -4.90 3.86 -8.95
CA TRP A 175 -3.92 4.86 -8.51
C TRP A 175 -3.74 6.02 -9.48
N GLN A 176 -3.58 5.74 -10.77
CA GLN A 176 -3.34 6.75 -11.80
C GLN A 176 -4.49 7.76 -11.99
N LYS A 177 -5.67 7.43 -11.47
CA LYS A 177 -6.85 8.30 -11.49
C LYS A 177 -6.98 9.16 -10.24
N THR A 178 -6.10 8.96 -9.26
CA THR A 178 -6.11 9.75 -8.03
C THR A 178 -5.35 11.06 -8.19
N PRO A 179 -5.67 12.10 -7.41
CA PRO A 179 -4.92 13.36 -7.42
C PRO A 179 -3.50 13.19 -6.85
N PHE A 180 -3.20 12.06 -6.23
CA PHE A 180 -1.91 11.74 -5.66
C PHE A 180 -0.86 11.34 -6.69
N ALA A 181 -1.25 10.60 -7.74
CA ALA A 181 -0.32 9.99 -8.68
C ALA A 181 0.76 10.95 -9.22
N PRO A 182 0.44 12.19 -9.62
CA PRO A 182 1.44 13.15 -10.13
C PRO A 182 2.30 13.77 -9.02
N LEU A 183 1.95 13.57 -7.75
CA LEU A 183 2.62 14.18 -6.61
C LEU A 183 3.71 13.29 -5.99
N PHE A 184 3.81 12.04 -6.42
CA PHE A 184 4.82 11.11 -5.96
C PHE A 184 5.88 10.85 -7.03
N ASN A 185 7.15 10.84 -6.62
CA ASN A 185 8.29 10.43 -7.45
C ASN A 185 8.38 8.90 -7.52
N VAL A 186 8.06 8.22 -6.39
CA VAL A 186 8.10 6.76 -6.28
C VAL A 186 6.83 6.26 -5.58
N THR A 187 6.29 5.13 -6.06
CA THR A 187 5.18 4.43 -5.40
C THR A 187 5.50 2.94 -5.25
N VAL A 188 5.53 2.46 -4.02
CA VAL A 188 5.77 1.07 -3.66
C VAL A 188 4.49 0.45 -3.12
N PHE A 189 3.89 -0.45 -3.90
CA PHE A 189 2.69 -1.20 -3.52
C PHE A 189 3.10 -2.62 -3.13
N SER A 190 2.81 -3.04 -1.90
CA SER A 190 3.21 -4.33 -1.35
C SER A 190 2.79 -5.51 -2.24
N CYS A 191 1.58 -5.48 -2.79
CA CYS A 191 1.05 -6.49 -3.70
C CYS A 191 1.80 -6.62 -5.03
N ARG A 192 2.59 -5.61 -5.43
CA ARG A 192 3.43 -5.66 -6.64
C ARG A 192 4.85 -6.12 -6.37
N VAL A 193 5.37 -5.79 -5.18
CA VAL A 193 6.76 -6.07 -4.82
C VAL A 193 6.93 -7.36 -4.01
N GLY A 194 5.83 -7.97 -3.57
CA GLY A 194 5.84 -9.26 -2.89
C GLY A 194 6.27 -9.19 -1.42
N VAL A 195 6.40 -8.01 -0.85
CA VAL A 195 6.74 -7.76 0.55
C VAL A 195 5.87 -6.64 1.11
N LYS A 196 5.59 -6.69 2.41
CA LYS A 196 4.79 -5.69 3.11
C LYS A 196 5.51 -5.17 4.36
N LYS A 197 5.06 -4.08 4.91
CA LYS A 197 5.53 -3.54 6.18
C LYS A 197 5.31 -4.59 7.31
N PRO A 198 6.20 -4.73 8.28
CA PRO A 198 7.42 -3.95 8.52
C PRO A 198 8.69 -4.51 7.87
N ASP A 199 8.61 -5.35 6.84
CA ASP A 199 9.79 -5.93 6.18
C ASP A 199 10.73 -4.81 5.68
N PRO A 200 12.02 -4.78 6.07
CA PRO A 200 12.95 -3.71 5.71
C PRO A 200 13.11 -3.52 4.20
N ARG A 201 12.89 -4.57 3.42
CA ARG A 201 13.03 -4.51 1.95
C ARG A 201 12.07 -3.52 1.31
N ILE A 202 10.84 -3.32 1.87
CA ILE A 202 9.87 -2.42 1.27
C ILE A 202 10.30 -0.94 1.40
N TYR A 203 10.97 -0.59 2.53
CA TYR A 203 11.50 0.75 2.76
C TYR A 203 12.73 1.03 1.88
N HIS A 204 13.64 0.05 1.78
CA HIS A 204 14.80 0.16 0.89
C HIS A 204 14.39 0.30 -0.58
N LEU A 205 13.36 -0.41 -1.04
CA LEU A 205 12.82 -0.24 -2.40
C LEU A 205 12.44 1.22 -2.69
N ALA A 206 11.83 1.91 -1.72
CA ALA A 206 11.47 3.32 -1.90
C ALA A 206 12.70 4.23 -1.92
N THR A 207 13.63 4.06 -0.96
CA THR A 207 14.83 4.91 -0.87
C THR A 207 15.79 4.69 -2.03
N ASP A 208 15.98 3.45 -2.49
CA ASP A 208 16.84 3.12 -3.62
C ASP A 208 16.30 3.74 -4.93
N GLN A 209 14.97 3.67 -5.15
CA GLN A 209 14.34 4.30 -6.31
C GLN A 209 14.39 5.83 -6.27
N LEU A 210 14.34 6.44 -5.07
CA LEU A 210 14.54 7.88 -4.89
C LEU A 210 16.02 8.31 -4.98
N GLY A 211 16.96 7.39 -4.84
CA GLY A 211 18.40 7.70 -4.77
C GLY A 211 18.81 8.41 -3.49
N VAL A 212 18.11 8.17 -2.36
CA VAL A 212 18.36 8.79 -1.06
C VAL A 212 18.72 7.74 -0.01
N LYS A 213 19.37 8.17 1.08
CA LYS A 213 19.63 7.29 2.23
C LYS A 213 18.42 7.28 3.16
N PRO A 214 18.10 6.16 3.84
CA PRO A 214 17.04 6.13 4.85
C PRO A 214 17.15 7.25 5.89
N ALA A 215 18.35 7.56 6.37
CA ALA A 215 18.61 8.62 7.34
C ALA A 215 18.27 10.04 6.85
N ASP A 216 18.12 10.24 5.54
CA ASP A 216 17.71 11.50 4.94
C ASP A 216 16.17 11.56 4.72
N CYS A 217 15.42 10.58 5.23
CA CYS A 217 13.99 10.42 4.99
C CYS A 217 13.15 10.61 6.25
N LEU A 218 12.09 11.41 6.12
CA LEU A 218 10.98 11.44 7.07
C LEU A 218 9.93 10.42 6.62
N TYR A 219 9.44 9.57 7.52
CA TYR A 219 8.37 8.60 7.24
C TYR A 219 7.10 8.99 8.00
N ILE A 220 5.97 9.12 7.31
CA ILE A 220 4.68 9.49 7.90
C ILE A 220 3.72 8.32 7.76
N GLY A 221 3.18 7.84 8.88
CA GLY A 221 2.23 6.73 8.90
C GLY A 221 1.27 6.76 10.08
N ASP A 222 0.21 5.96 10.03
CA ASP A 222 -0.82 5.88 11.08
C ASP A 222 -0.51 4.84 12.17
N GLY A 223 0.66 4.18 12.08
CA GLY A 223 1.14 3.17 13.01
C GLY A 223 0.60 1.76 12.76
N SER A 224 -0.14 1.53 11.67
CA SER A 224 -0.59 0.20 11.28
C SER A 224 0.58 -0.67 10.78
N SER A 225 0.41 -2.00 10.84
CA SER A 225 1.41 -2.96 10.31
C SER A 225 2.82 -2.81 10.90
N LYS A 226 2.99 -2.20 12.08
CA LYS A 226 4.29 -1.89 12.71
C LYS A 226 5.22 -1.09 11.79
N GLU A 227 4.63 -0.20 11.00
CA GLU A 227 5.33 0.54 9.95
C GLU A 227 6.34 1.56 10.49
N LEU A 228 6.04 2.20 11.63
CA LEU A 228 6.94 3.18 12.24
C LEU A 228 8.18 2.47 12.81
N THR A 229 7.98 1.35 13.50
CA THR A 229 9.08 0.49 13.96
C THR A 229 9.92 -0.01 12.78
N GLY A 230 9.28 -0.45 11.68
CA GLY A 230 9.99 -0.87 10.47
C GLY A 230 10.80 0.25 9.82
N ALA A 231 10.24 1.45 9.72
CA ALA A 231 10.93 2.64 9.21
C ALA A 231 12.12 3.04 10.11
N LEU A 232 11.93 3.00 11.44
CA LEU A 232 13.01 3.27 12.39
C LEU A 232 14.17 2.26 12.27
N GLN A 233 13.86 0.99 12.11
CA GLN A 233 14.86 -0.09 11.99
C GLN A 233 15.77 0.08 10.77
N VAL A 234 15.27 0.66 9.68
CA VAL A 234 16.11 0.95 8.50
C VAL A 234 16.81 2.31 8.60
N GLY A 235 16.60 3.06 9.70
CA GLY A 235 17.25 4.34 9.96
C GLY A 235 16.52 5.57 9.42
N MET A 236 15.25 5.47 9.07
CA MET A 236 14.38 6.62 8.76
C MET A 236 13.96 7.35 10.05
N HIS A 237 13.33 8.52 9.89
CA HIS A 237 12.75 9.30 10.98
C HIS A 237 11.22 9.17 10.94
N PRO A 238 10.62 8.20 11.66
CA PRO A 238 9.18 7.98 11.61
C PRO A 238 8.41 8.99 12.47
N VAL A 239 7.22 9.34 11.99
CA VAL A 239 6.26 10.23 12.61
C VAL A 239 4.89 9.58 12.55
N LEU A 240 4.26 9.43 13.70
CA LEU A 240 2.89 8.97 13.81
C LEU A 240 1.93 10.12 13.47
N ILE A 241 1.01 9.91 12.54
CA ILE A 241 -0.14 10.78 12.38
C ILE A 241 -1.35 10.19 13.11
N CYS A 242 -1.85 10.93 14.10
CA CYS A 242 -3.07 10.61 14.83
C CYS A 242 -4.17 11.58 14.41
N ASP A 243 -5.34 11.06 14.02
CA ASP A 243 -6.53 11.88 13.86
C ASP A 243 -7.26 11.95 15.22
N PRO A 244 -7.28 13.11 15.89
CA PRO A 244 -7.97 13.25 17.19
C PRO A 244 -9.49 13.11 17.06
N ASN A 245 -10.04 13.29 15.85
CA ASN A 245 -11.46 13.14 15.54
C ASN A 245 -11.74 11.84 14.76
N GLY A 246 -10.73 10.97 14.63
CA GLY A 246 -10.82 9.72 13.89
C GLY A 246 -11.99 8.86 14.34
N SER A 247 -12.70 8.27 13.39
CA SER A 247 -13.87 7.44 13.67
C SER A 247 -13.52 6.30 14.64
N VAL A 248 -14.45 5.93 15.49
CA VAL A 248 -14.36 4.82 16.47
C VAL A 248 -13.98 3.49 15.79
N ASP A 249 -14.16 3.37 14.47
CA ASP A 249 -13.78 2.22 13.66
C ASP A 249 -12.26 2.02 13.53
N ALA A 250 -11.45 3.00 13.95
CA ALA A 250 -9.99 2.88 14.00
C ALA A 250 -9.48 1.77 14.95
N HIS A 251 -10.33 1.24 15.81
CA HIS A 251 -10.01 0.10 16.70
C HIS A 251 -9.81 -1.25 15.97
N PHE A 252 -10.06 -1.29 14.65
CA PHE A 252 -9.81 -2.49 13.83
C PHE A 252 -8.38 -2.63 13.32
N ILE A 253 -7.59 -1.55 13.43
CA ILE A 253 -6.22 -1.54 12.98
C ILE A 253 -5.36 -1.72 14.21
N ASP A 254 -4.60 -2.81 14.23
CA ASP A 254 -3.57 -3.03 15.25
C ASP A 254 -2.48 -1.99 15.06
N ARG A 255 -2.62 -0.86 15.78
CA ARG A 255 -1.64 0.22 15.78
C ARG A 255 -0.58 -0.09 16.81
N GLU A 256 0.66 0.16 16.43
CA GLU A 256 1.78 0.04 17.35
C GLU A 256 1.77 1.17 18.41
N ASP A 257 2.21 0.85 19.62
CA ASP A 257 2.50 1.86 20.64
C ASP A 257 3.70 2.69 20.17
N TRP A 258 3.52 4.02 20.08
CA TRP A 258 4.53 4.92 19.57
C TRP A 258 4.83 6.05 20.56
N ASP A 259 6.10 6.16 20.97
CA ASP A 259 6.62 7.17 21.91
C ASP A 259 7.46 8.28 21.21
N GLY A 260 7.60 8.19 19.88
CA GLY A 260 8.33 9.17 19.07
C GLY A 260 7.48 10.39 18.69
N THR A 261 7.88 11.05 17.60
CA THR A 261 7.16 12.25 17.11
C THR A 261 5.74 11.90 16.67
N ILE A 262 4.77 12.70 17.15
CA ILE A 262 3.34 12.57 16.81
C ILE A 262 2.87 13.90 16.22
N ILE A 263 2.07 13.83 15.16
CA ILE A 263 1.35 14.97 14.57
C ILE A 263 -0.15 14.66 14.54
N THR A 264 -0.97 15.70 14.50
CA THR A 264 -2.43 15.60 14.45
C THR A 264 -3.02 16.06 13.13
N SER A 265 -2.19 16.67 12.31
CA SER A 265 -2.55 17.11 10.96
C SER A 265 -1.38 16.96 9.98
N LEU A 266 -1.70 16.73 8.70
CA LEU A 266 -0.68 16.61 7.66
C LEU A 266 0.10 17.93 7.45
N GLN A 267 -0.52 19.09 7.75
CA GLN A 267 0.13 20.40 7.64
C GLN A 267 1.36 20.52 8.53
N GLU A 268 1.39 19.83 9.66
CA GLU A 268 2.54 19.83 10.57
C GLU A 268 3.80 19.22 9.95
N VAL A 269 3.66 18.37 8.93
CA VAL A 269 4.80 17.80 8.17
C VAL A 269 5.67 18.91 7.59
N ILE A 270 5.06 20.02 7.12
CA ILE A 270 5.80 21.17 6.56
C ILE A 270 6.72 21.81 7.60
N ASN A 271 6.34 21.81 8.87
CA ASN A 271 7.17 22.35 9.95
C ASN A 271 8.32 21.41 10.33
N LEU A 272 8.12 20.09 10.18
CA LEU A 272 9.15 19.10 10.50
C LEU A 272 10.29 19.06 9.48
N VAL A 273 10.03 19.47 8.23
CA VAL A 273 11.01 19.40 7.13
C VAL A 273 11.80 20.70 6.96
N LYS A 274 11.37 21.80 7.59
CA LYS A 274 12.09 23.09 7.64
C LYS A 274 13.23 23.02 8.64
#